data_9ca29c16c5fca6bce7089d8381d177c5
#
_entry.id   9ca29c16c5fca6bce7089d8381d177c5
#
_cell.length_a   1.000
_cell.length_b   1.000
_cell.length_c   1.000
_cell.angle_alpha   90.00
_cell.angle_beta   90.00
_cell.angle_gamma   90.00
#
_symmetry.space_group_name_H-M   'P 1'
#
loop_
_entity.id
_entity.type
_entity.pdbx_description
1 polymer ?
#
loop_
_entity_poly.entity_id
_entity_poly.type
_entity_poly.pdbx_seq_one_letter_code
_entity_poly.pdbx_strand_id
1 'polypeptide(L)'
;IIEDSAEAIGSIYKKKRAGTIGKFGTFSFHGTKTITTGEGGMFVTNDKKLYEEVLTLNNHGRKKNEIKQFWPSKIGYKYKISDLQAALGCAQMTRINTLVNKKRFILNSYKRKLNGIKSVALNPEPKNTINGAWMPNLVFSKKSKVKSKILYEEFKKENIDARVFFVPLSSTPPMQKYKKT
;
A
#
# COMPACT_ATOMS: atom_id res chain seq x y z
N ILE A 1 14.06 0.89 -11.43
CA ILE A 1 12.70 1.12 -10.84
C ILE A 1 12.62 0.32 -9.56
N ILE A 2 12.15 1.00 -8.49
CA ILE A 2 11.75 0.43 -7.21
C ILE A 2 10.25 0.68 -7.09
N GLU A 3 9.48 -0.34 -6.72
CA GLU A 3 8.03 -0.21 -6.62
C GLU A 3 7.60 -0.18 -5.15
N ASP A 4 7.14 0.97 -4.67
CA ASP A 4 6.34 1.02 -3.46
C ASP A 4 4.91 0.56 -3.80
N SER A 5 4.64 -0.70 -3.54
CA SER A 5 3.36 -1.34 -3.79
C SER A 5 2.54 -1.55 -2.51
N ALA A 6 2.84 -0.77 -1.46
CA ALA A 6 2.17 -0.87 -0.16
C ALA A 6 0.64 -0.76 -0.25
N GLU A 7 0.12 -0.09 -1.28
CA GLU A 7 -1.30 0.12 -1.53
C GLU A 7 -1.79 -0.43 -2.88
N ALA A 8 -0.94 -1.23 -3.54
CA ALA A 8 -1.15 -1.64 -4.91
C ALA A 8 -1.55 -3.12 -5.08
N ILE A 9 -1.91 -3.82 -4.00
CA ILE A 9 -2.39 -5.21 -4.11
C ILE A 9 -3.60 -5.25 -5.05
N GLY A 10 -3.53 -6.11 -6.07
CA GLY A 10 -4.55 -6.23 -7.12
C GLY A 10 -4.41 -5.25 -8.27
N SER A 11 -3.51 -4.27 -8.20
CA SER A 11 -3.23 -3.35 -9.30
C SER A 11 -2.41 -4.02 -10.41
N ILE A 12 -2.72 -3.64 -11.66
CA ILE A 12 -2.07 -4.18 -12.86
C ILE A 12 -1.68 -3.03 -13.79
N TYR A 13 -0.50 -3.11 -14.37
CA TYR A 13 -0.05 -2.25 -15.46
C TYR A 13 0.48 -3.10 -16.62
N LYS A 14 -0.06 -2.89 -17.83
CA LYS A 14 0.32 -3.67 -19.04
C LYS A 14 0.35 -5.18 -18.79
N LYS A 15 -0.71 -5.72 -18.18
CA LYS A 15 -0.87 -7.14 -17.80
C LYS A 15 0.08 -7.66 -16.72
N LYS A 16 0.97 -6.86 -16.18
CA LYS A 16 1.86 -7.22 -15.07
C LYS A 16 1.31 -6.69 -13.75
N ARG A 17 1.43 -7.46 -12.67
CA ARG A 17 1.03 -7.02 -11.32
C ARG A 17 1.99 -5.96 -10.81
N ALA A 18 1.46 -4.91 -10.20
CA ALA A 18 2.29 -3.94 -9.48
C ALA A 18 3.14 -4.65 -8.43
N GLY A 19 4.36 -4.17 -8.22
CA GLY A 19 5.36 -4.78 -7.36
C GLY A 19 6.24 -5.84 -8.03
N THR A 20 5.93 -6.22 -9.30
CA THR A 20 6.68 -7.26 -10.04
C THR A 20 7.33 -6.75 -11.33
N ILE A 21 7.35 -5.45 -11.55
CA ILE A 21 7.80 -4.82 -12.81
C ILE A 21 9.23 -4.29 -12.67
N GLY A 22 9.54 -3.67 -11.54
CA GLY A 22 10.84 -3.06 -11.26
C GLY A 22 11.88 -4.07 -10.77
N LYS A 23 12.98 -3.54 -10.24
CA LYS A 23 14.06 -4.34 -9.65
C LYS A 23 13.58 -5.11 -8.43
N PHE A 24 12.74 -4.46 -7.63
CA PHE A 24 11.99 -5.07 -6.53
C PHE A 24 10.72 -4.28 -6.23
N GLY A 25 9.80 -4.92 -5.54
CA GLY A 25 8.60 -4.31 -4.99
C GLY A 25 8.48 -4.56 -3.49
N THR A 26 7.78 -3.65 -2.81
CA THR A 26 7.46 -3.76 -1.39
C THR A 26 5.97 -3.68 -1.18
N PHE A 27 5.44 -4.53 -0.31
CA PHE A 27 4.02 -4.55 0.07
C PHE A 27 3.86 -4.31 1.56
N SER A 28 2.74 -3.71 1.96
CA SER A 28 2.35 -3.53 3.35
C SER A 28 1.20 -4.46 3.72
N PHE A 29 1.30 -5.05 4.90
CA PHE A 29 0.25 -5.85 5.53
C PHE A 29 -0.27 -5.19 6.82
N HIS A 30 -0.11 -3.87 6.93
CA HIS A 30 -0.70 -3.08 8.00
C HIS A 30 -2.23 -3.27 8.04
N GLY A 31 -2.84 -3.06 9.22
CA GLY A 31 -4.25 -3.31 9.49
C GLY A 31 -5.26 -2.71 8.51
N THR A 32 -4.91 -1.61 7.84
CA THR A 32 -5.80 -0.92 6.88
C THR A 32 -5.68 -1.40 5.43
N LYS A 33 -4.74 -2.30 5.13
CA LYS A 33 -4.47 -2.74 3.75
C LYS A 33 -5.50 -3.76 3.24
N THR A 34 -5.44 -4.08 1.96
CA THR A 34 -6.36 -5.05 1.32
C THR A 34 -6.27 -6.43 1.94
N ILE A 35 -5.06 -6.85 2.32
CA ILE A 35 -4.78 -7.97 3.22
C ILE A 35 -3.94 -7.45 4.38
N THR A 36 -4.09 -8.05 5.55
CA THR A 36 -3.39 -7.59 6.75
C THR A 36 -2.87 -8.74 7.59
N THR A 37 -1.75 -8.52 8.26
CA THR A 37 -1.21 -9.37 9.33
C THR A 37 -1.17 -8.62 10.67
N GLY A 38 -2.01 -7.55 10.79
CA GLY A 38 -1.90 -6.55 11.85
C GLY A 38 -0.81 -5.56 11.50
N GLU A 39 0.42 -5.96 11.62
CA GLU A 39 1.62 -5.30 11.12
C GLU A 39 2.42 -6.29 10.27
N GLY A 40 3.17 -5.80 9.29
CA GLY A 40 4.02 -6.60 8.43
C GLY A 40 4.17 -6.04 7.03
N GLY A 41 5.01 -6.70 6.27
CA GLY A 41 5.26 -6.36 4.86
C GLY A 41 5.95 -7.49 4.13
N MET A 42 6.10 -7.30 2.83
CA MET A 42 6.78 -8.26 1.97
C MET A 42 7.66 -7.53 0.97
N PHE A 43 8.86 -8.03 0.83
CA PHE A 43 9.78 -7.67 -0.24
C PHE A 43 9.75 -8.75 -1.31
N VAL A 44 9.62 -8.37 -2.58
CA VAL A 44 9.61 -9.29 -3.71
C VAL A 44 10.61 -8.87 -4.78
N THR A 45 11.33 -9.83 -5.33
CA THR A 45 12.30 -9.60 -6.41
C THR A 45 12.58 -10.87 -7.20
N ASN A 46 12.99 -10.71 -8.47
CA ASN A 46 13.54 -11.78 -9.29
C ASN A 46 15.08 -11.85 -9.24
N ASP A 47 15.71 -10.92 -8.51
CA ASP A 47 17.17 -10.89 -8.32
C ASP A 47 17.55 -11.74 -7.11
N LYS A 48 18.17 -12.89 -7.37
CA LYS A 48 18.60 -13.83 -6.33
C LYS A 48 19.57 -13.21 -5.32
N LYS A 49 20.53 -12.39 -5.78
CA LYS A 49 21.51 -11.75 -4.89
C LYS A 49 20.82 -10.79 -3.93
N LEU A 50 19.90 -9.99 -4.46
CA LEU A 50 19.14 -9.04 -3.67
C LEU A 50 18.21 -9.75 -2.66
N TYR A 51 17.58 -10.85 -3.08
CA TYR A 51 16.77 -11.69 -2.20
C TYR A 51 17.59 -12.25 -1.02
N GLU A 52 18.76 -12.84 -1.30
CA GLU A 52 19.65 -13.40 -0.27
C GLU A 52 20.18 -12.33 0.69
N GLU A 53 20.47 -11.13 0.15
CA GLU A 53 20.89 -9.99 0.96
C GLU A 53 19.79 -9.55 1.93
N VAL A 54 18.56 -9.39 1.44
CA VAL A 54 17.43 -9.01 2.28
C VAL A 54 17.09 -10.08 3.31
N LEU A 55 17.17 -11.37 2.94
CA LEU A 55 17.01 -12.47 3.91
C LEU A 55 18.03 -12.40 5.04
N THR A 56 19.27 -12.04 4.72
CA THR A 56 20.34 -11.90 5.72
C THR A 56 20.08 -10.71 6.62
N LEU A 57 19.78 -9.55 6.03
CA LEU A 57 19.56 -8.30 6.77
C LEU A 57 18.35 -8.38 7.71
N ASN A 58 17.22 -8.93 7.26
CA ASN A 58 16.00 -9.00 8.07
C ASN A 58 16.07 -10.02 9.21
N ASN A 59 17.07 -10.91 9.20
CA ASN A 59 17.30 -11.96 10.20
C ASN A 59 18.53 -11.67 11.05
N HIS A 60 18.65 -10.47 11.57
CA HIS A 60 19.79 -10.05 12.44
C HIS A 60 21.17 -10.12 11.76
N GLY A 61 21.26 -10.05 10.44
CA GLY A 61 22.52 -10.19 9.71
C GLY A 61 23.06 -11.62 9.63
N ARG A 62 22.26 -12.64 9.97
CA ARG A 62 22.65 -14.05 9.89
C ARG A 62 22.29 -14.63 8.54
N LYS A 63 23.24 -15.31 7.90
CA LYS A 63 23.00 -16.05 6.66
C LYS A 63 22.04 -17.21 6.91
N LYS A 64 21.28 -17.61 5.89
CA LYS A 64 20.29 -18.68 5.98
C LYS A 64 20.86 -20.01 6.50
N ASN A 65 22.08 -20.33 6.12
CA ASN A 65 22.74 -21.61 6.46
C ASN A 65 23.82 -21.45 7.54
N GLU A 66 23.78 -20.37 8.35
CA GLU A 66 24.70 -20.20 9.45
C GLU A 66 24.39 -21.17 10.59
N ILE A 67 25.31 -22.10 10.85
CA ILE A 67 25.17 -23.13 11.88
C ILE A 67 25.52 -22.57 13.26
N LYS A 68 26.45 -21.61 13.30
CA LYS A 68 26.91 -21.03 14.57
C LYS A 68 25.82 -20.14 15.17
N GLN A 69 25.35 -20.50 16.34
CA GLN A 69 24.31 -19.75 17.03
C GLN A 69 24.77 -18.32 17.35
N PHE A 70 23.88 -17.35 17.15
CA PHE A 70 24.13 -15.93 17.40
C PHE A 70 25.32 -15.33 16.65
N TRP A 71 25.68 -15.89 15.48
CA TRP A 71 26.82 -15.44 14.69
C TRP A 71 26.37 -14.67 13.44
N PRO A 72 26.24 -13.32 13.53
CA PRO A 72 25.89 -12.52 12.36
C PRO A 72 27.10 -12.34 11.44
N SER A 73 26.88 -12.34 10.14
CA SER A 73 27.92 -12.04 9.14
C SER A 73 27.99 -10.55 8.80
N LYS A 74 26.99 -9.78 9.22
CA LYS A 74 26.90 -8.32 9.05
C LYS A 74 25.87 -7.74 10.04
N ILE A 75 25.88 -6.40 10.17
CA ILE A 75 24.82 -5.70 10.92
C ILE A 75 23.51 -5.90 10.19
N GLY A 76 22.47 -6.30 10.91
CA GLY A 76 21.14 -6.56 10.39
C GLY A 76 20.04 -6.12 11.35
N TYR A 77 18.80 -6.42 10.98
CA TYR A 77 17.60 -5.97 11.67
C TYR A 77 16.69 -7.14 12.05
N LYS A 78 15.84 -6.93 13.03
CA LYS A 78 14.76 -7.89 13.34
C LYS A 78 13.48 -7.49 12.60
N TYR A 79 13.44 -7.73 11.29
CA TYR A 79 12.26 -7.44 10.45
C TYR A 79 11.55 -8.72 9.97
N LYS A 80 12.05 -9.87 10.35
CA LYS A 80 11.39 -11.14 10.02
C LYS A 80 10.00 -11.18 10.66
N ILE A 81 8.98 -11.41 9.84
CA ILE A 81 7.60 -11.58 10.30
C ILE A 81 7.49 -12.80 11.22
N SER A 82 6.63 -12.74 12.22
CA SER A 82 6.36 -13.89 13.11
C SER A 82 5.50 -14.95 12.40
N ASP A 83 5.59 -16.19 12.86
CA ASP A 83 4.81 -17.30 12.28
C ASP A 83 3.30 -17.07 12.42
N LEU A 84 2.85 -16.46 13.52
CA LEU A 84 1.46 -16.09 13.73
C LEU A 84 0.97 -15.08 12.67
N GLN A 85 1.74 -14.03 12.43
CA GLN A 85 1.43 -13.05 11.40
C GLN A 85 1.48 -13.66 10.00
N ALA A 86 2.48 -14.53 9.74
CA ALA A 86 2.59 -15.22 8.45
C ALA A 86 1.40 -16.15 8.20
N ALA A 87 0.95 -16.91 9.21
CA ALA A 87 -0.23 -17.76 9.11
C ALA A 87 -1.50 -16.96 8.78
N LEU A 88 -1.69 -15.80 9.42
CA LEU A 88 -2.79 -14.89 9.10
C LEU A 88 -2.72 -14.40 7.65
N GLY A 89 -1.52 -14.02 7.19
CA GLY A 89 -1.28 -13.61 5.80
C GLY A 89 -1.58 -14.72 4.80
N CYS A 90 -1.13 -15.95 5.06
CA CYS A 90 -1.42 -17.12 4.24
C CYS A 90 -2.93 -17.36 4.13
N ALA A 91 -3.65 -17.32 5.25
CA ALA A 91 -5.11 -17.48 5.25
C ALA A 91 -5.83 -16.41 4.42
N GLN A 92 -5.37 -15.17 4.43
CA GLN A 92 -5.94 -14.11 3.58
C GLN A 92 -5.57 -14.26 2.11
N MET A 93 -4.38 -14.76 1.81
CA MET A 93 -3.95 -15.01 0.43
C MET A 93 -4.81 -16.06 -0.27
N THR A 94 -5.38 -17.05 0.43
CA THR A 94 -6.30 -18.02 -0.19
C THR A 94 -7.54 -17.37 -0.79
N ARG A 95 -7.91 -16.18 -0.33
CA ARG A 95 -9.09 -15.43 -0.76
C ARG A 95 -8.78 -14.07 -1.37
N ILE A 96 -7.54 -13.86 -1.83
CA ILE A 96 -7.07 -12.55 -2.33
C ILE A 96 -7.95 -12.01 -3.46
N ASN A 97 -8.36 -12.86 -4.40
CA ASN A 97 -9.22 -12.45 -5.52
C ASN A 97 -10.58 -11.92 -5.02
N THR A 98 -11.18 -12.58 -4.03
CA THR A 98 -12.44 -12.14 -3.42
C THR A 98 -12.27 -10.77 -2.75
N LEU A 99 -11.18 -10.57 -2.02
CA LEU A 99 -10.89 -9.30 -1.33
C LEU A 99 -10.67 -8.15 -2.32
N VAL A 100 -9.86 -8.36 -3.35
CA VAL A 100 -9.62 -7.37 -4.42
C VAL A 100 -10.93 -7.05 -5.16
N ASN A 101 -11.71 -8.05 -5.52
CA ASN A 101 -12.99 -7.84 -6.21
C ASN A 101 -13.98 -7.04 -5.35
N LYS A 102 -14.04 -7.29 -4.03
CA LYS A 102 -14.85 -6.47 -3.11
C LYS A 102 -14.39 -5.01 -3.09
N LYS A 103 -13.09 -4.75 -3.00
CA LYS A 103 -12.54 -3.39 -3.05
C LYS A 103 -12.92 -2.69 -4.36
N ARG A 104 -12.76 -3.37 -5.50
CA ARG A 104 -13.15 -2.84 -6.81
C ARG A 104 -14.66 -2.61 -6.92
N PHE A 105 -15.47 -3.51 -6.41
CA PHE A 105 -16.93 -3.34 -6.35
C PHE A 105 -17.30 -2.05 -5.59
N ILE A 106 -16.66 -1.79 -4.44
CA ILE A 106 -16.87 -0.58 -3.66
C ILE A 106 -16.52 0.67 -4.49
N LEU A 107 -15.32 0.71 -5.09
CA LEU A 107 -14.91 1.83 -5.94
C LEU A 107 -15.88 2.07 -7.11
N ASN A 108 -16.29 1.01 -7.78
CA ASN A 108 -17.22 1.10 -8.90
C ASN A 108 -18.63 1.57 -8.45
N SER A 109 -19.04 1.23 -7.22
CA SER A 109 -20.28 1.73 -6.65
C SER A 109 -20.23 3.24 -6.39
N TYR A 110 -19.09 3.74 -5.88
CA TYR A 110 -18.85 5.18 -5.78
C TYR A 110 -18.86 5.85 -7.16
N LYS A 111 -18.15 5.29 -8.15
CA LYS A 111 -18.11 5.82 -9.51
C LYS A 111 -19.51 5.96 -10.12
N ARG A 112 -20.38 4.95 -9.92
CA ARG A 112 -21.77 5.00 -10.41
C ARG A 112 -22.61 6.05 -9.69
N LYS A 113 -22.54 6.10 -8.36
CA LYS A 113 -23.34 7.02 -7.54
C LYS A 113 -22.94 8.48 -7.71
N LEU A 114 -21.68 8.75 -7.98
CA LEU A 114 -21.15 10.09 -8.17
C LEU A 114 -21.04 10.48 -9.66
N ASN A 115 -21.54 9.64 -10.56
CA ASN A 115 -21.58 9.95 -11.98
C ASN A 115 -22.38 11.23 -12.24
N GLY A 116 -21.85 12.10 -13.09
CA GLY A 116 -22.45 13.41 -13.39
C GLY A 116 -22.02 14.54 -12.48
N ILE A 117 -21.37 14.29 -11.34
CA ILE A 117 -20.83 15.34 -10.48
C ILE A 117 -19.47 15.79 -11.03
N LYS A 118 -19.48 16.80 -11.91
CA LYS A 118 -18.28 17.29 -12.63
C LYS A 118 -17.17 17.84 -11.73
N SER A 119 -17.48 18.19 -10.48
CA SER A 119 -16.51 18.74 -9.54
C SER A 119 -15.73 17.67 -8.76
N VAL A 120 -16.03 16.40 -8.94
CA VAL A 120 -15.43 15.27 -8.21
C VAL A 120 -14.76 14.31 -9.18
N ALA A 121 -13.53 13.94 -8.88
CA ALA A 121 -12.83 12.82 -9.52
C ALA A 121 -12.57 11.72 -8.50
N LEU A 122 -12.66 10.47 -8.94
CA LEU A 122 -12.30 9.28 -8.19
C LEU A 122 -10.99 8.71 -8.70
N ASN A 123 -10.47 7.67 -8.01
CA ASN A 123 -9.27 6.95 -8.41
C ASN A 123 -9.22 6.74 -9.93
N PRO A 124 -8.19 7.25 -10.63
CA PRO A 124 -8.07 7.09 -12.07
C PRO A 124 -7.68 5.66 -12.45
N GLU A 125 -8.07 5.25 -13.65
CA GLU A 125 -7.59 4.05 -14.32
C GLU A 125 -7.08 4.43 -15.72
N PRO A 126 -5.82 4.93 -15.82
CA PRO A 126 -5.22 5.23 -17.12
C PRO A 126 -5.17 4.02 -18.05
N LYS A 127 -4.98 4.24 -19.34
CA LYS A 127 -4.90 3.16 -20.34
C LYS A 127 -3.90 2.09 -19.91
N ASN A 128 -4.29 0.82 -20.06
CA ASN A 128 -3.51 -0.37 -19.69
C ASN A 128 -3.29 -0.54 -18.17
N THR A 129 -4.07 0.13 -17.34
CA THR A 129 -4.03 -0.07 -15.88
C THR A 129 -5.32 -0.65 -15.36
N ILE A 130 -5.21 -1.39 -14.25
CA ILE A 130 -6.32 -1.77 -13.38
C ILE A 130 -5.96 -1.32 -11.99
N ASN A 131 -6.80 -0.52 -11.36
CA ASN A 131 -6.61 -0.07 -9.99
C ASN A 131 -7.07 -1.15 -9.00
N GLY A 132 -6.22 -1.58 -8.08
CA GLY A 132 -6.57 -2.54 -7.01
C GLY A 132 -7.62 -2.00 -6.03
N ALA A 133 -7.87 -0.69 -6.08
CA ALA A 133 -8.92 0.00 -5.32
C ALA A 133 -8.78 -0.18 -3.79
N TRP A 134 -7.56 -0.09 -3.28
CA TRP A 134 -7.31 -0.15 -1.84
C TRP A 134 -8.27 0.74 -1.05
N MET A 135 -8.48 1.98 -1.53
CA MET A 135 -9.38 2.93 -0.92
C MET A 135 -10.00 3.85 -1.99
N PRO A 136 -11.32 4.13 -1.98
CA PRO A 136 -11.90 5.18 -2.83
C PRO A 136 -11.41 6.55 -2.37
N ASN A 137 -10.88 7.34 -3.29
CA ASN A 137 -10.43 8.70 -3.04
C ASN A 137 -11.29 9.70 -3.80
N LEU A 138 -11.78 10.73 -3.11
CA LEU A 138 -12.51 11.83 -3.69
C LEU A 138 -11.57 13.02 -3.86
N VAL A 139 -11.38 13.46 -5.10
CA VAL A 139 -10.59 14.65 -5.42
C VAL A 139 -11.51 15.71 -6.00
N PHE A 140 -11.59 16.85 -5.32
CA PHE A 140 -12.43 17.96 -5.74
C PHE A 140 -11.68 18.87 -6.71
N SER A 141 -12.36 19.38 -7.71
CA SER A 141 -11.79 20.38 -8.62
C SER A 141 -11.44 21.66 -7.85
N LYS A 142 -10.44 22.42 -8.36
CA LYS A 142 -10.04 23.70 -7.78
C LYS A 142 -11.19 24.72 -7.74
N LYS A 143 -12.21 24.57 -8.58
CA LYS A 143 -13.40 25.43 -8.63
C LYS A 143 -14.46 25.02 -7.60
N SER A 144 -14.32 23.88 -6.96
CA SER A 144 -15.25 23.44 -5.94
C SER A 144 -15.12 24.29 -4.69
N LYS A 145 -16.25 24.71 -4.13
CA LYS A 145 -16.31 25.40 -2.83
C LYS A 145 -16.28 24.44 -1.64
N VAL A 146 -16.28 23.13 -1.91
CA VAL A 146 -16.26 22.10 -0.85
C VAL A 146 -14.88 22.06 -0.23
N LYS A 147 -14.83 22.31 1.08
CA LYS A 147 -13.62 22.18 1.88
C LYS A 147 -13.57 20.80 2.53
N SER A 148 -12.43 20.16 2.53
CA SER A 148 -12.24 18.81 3.14
C SER A 148 -12.72 18.72 4.58
N LYS A 149 -12.53 19.78 5.37
CA LYS A 149 -13.01 19.87 6.76
C LYS A 149 -14.54 19.78 6.84
N ILE A 150 -15.26 20.51 6.00
CA ILE A 150 -16.73 20.50 5.98
C ILE A 150 -17.23 19.11 5.57
N LEU A 151 -16.62 18.53 4.52
CA LEU A 151 -17.01 17.20 4.08
C LEU A 151 -16.76 16.12 5.16
N TYR A 152 -15.65 16.24 5.88
CA TYR A 152 -15.34 15.34 7.00
C TYR A 152 -16.41 15.42 8.11
N GLU A 153 -16.83 16.63 8.49
CA GLU A 153 -17.87 16.83 9.49
C GLU A 153 -19.23 16.29 9.04
N GLU A 154 -19.60 16.47 7.76
CA GLU A 154 -20.83 15.88 7.21
C GLU A 154 -20.78 14.36 7.21
N PHE A 155 -19.68 13.76 6.79
CA PHE A 155 -19.51 12.30 6.85
C PHE A 155 -19.61 11.77 8.28
N LYS A 156 -19.05 12.49 9.24
CA LYS A 156 -19.14 12.13 10.66
C LYS A 156 -20.59 12.13 11.17
N LYS A 157 -21.40 13.11 10.76
CA LYS A 157 -22.84 13.16 11.11
C LYS A 157 -23.59 11.93 10.59
N GLU A 158 -23.22 11.46 9.40
CA GLU A 158 -23.80 10.27 8.77
C GLU A 158 -23.14 8.95 9.24
N ASN A 159 -22.29 9.00 10.27
CA ASN A 159 -21.54 7.86 10.78
C ASN A 159 -20.65 7.17 9.71
N ILE A 160 -20.10 7.97 8.79
CA ILE A 160 -19.18 7.51 7.75
C ILE A 160 -17.76 7.92 8.16
N ASP A 161 -16.89 6.92 8.39
CA ASP A 161 -15.47 7.20 8.64
C ASP A 161 -14.78 7.60 7.34
N ALA A 162 -14.20 8.80 7.34
CA ALA A 162 -13.44 9.36 6.23
C ALA A 162 -12.13 9.94 6.75
N ARG A 163 -11.14 10.05 5.87
CA ARG A 163 -9.84 10.62 6.18
C ARG A 163 -9.48 11.69 5.16
N VAL A 164 -8.89 12.78 5.63
CA VAL A 164 -8.26 13.75 4.74
C VAL A 164 -7.01 13.10 4.15
N PHE A 165 -6.79 13.29 2.85
CA PHE A 165 -5.65 12.72 2.16
C PHE A 165 -4.32 13.26 2.70
N PHE A 166 -3.23 12.50 2.49
CA PHE A 166 -1.90 12.85 2.95
C PHE A 166 -1.44 14.20 2.41
N VAL A 167 -0.76 14.96 3.26
CA VAL A 167 -0.04 16.16 2.84
C VAL A 167 1.36 15.79 2.35
N PRO A 168 1.99 16.57 1.44
CA PRO A 168 3.37 16.37 1.06
C PRO A 168 4.29 16.37 2.28
N LEU A 169 5.20 15.41 2.39
CA LEU A 169 6.14 15.34 3.52
C LEU A 169 6.92 16.65 3.72
N SER A 170 7.29 17.33 2.61
CA SER A 170 7.95 18.63 2.63
C SER A 170 7.15 19.73 3.32
N SER A 171 5.84 19.56 3.51
CA SER A 171 4.98 20.50 4.25
C SER A 171 4.94 20.23 5.77
N THR A 172 5.49 19.11 6.23
CA THR A 172 5.52 18.76 7.65
C THR A 172 6.67 19.46 8.37
N PRO A 173 6.52 19.84 9.66
CA PRO A 173 7.54 20.60 10.38
C PRO A 173 8.95 19.99 10.30
N PRO A 174 9.18 18.68 10.50
CA PRO A 174 10.53 18.10 10.44
C PRO A 174 11.19 18.21 9.06
N MET A 175 10.38 18.32 8.00
CA MET A 175 10.83 18.26 6.61
C MET A 175 10.83 19.64 5.90
N GLN A 176 10.38 20.69 6.58
CA GLN A 176 10.28 22.04 5.97
C GLN A 176 11.63 22.54 5.41
N LYS A 177 12.76 22.21 6.07
CA LYS A 177 14.10 22.57 5.58
C LYS A 177 14.45 21.99 4.20
N TYR A 178 13.72 20.98 3.74
CA TYR A 178 13.89 20.36 2.41
C TYR A 178 12.88 20.85 1.39
N LYS A 179 11.98 21.76 1.76
CA LYS A 179 11.02 22.37 0.85
C LYS A 179 11.79 23.21 -0.15
N LYS A 180 11.88 22.75 -1.39
CA LYS A 180 12.36 23.60 -2.48
C LYS A 180 11.27 24.63 -2.75
N THR A 181 11.65 25.88 -2.72
CA THR A 181 10.83 27.02 -3.11
C THR A 181 10.45 26.93 -4.57
#